data_26015dae3cd00e3be46a9e29243554b3
#
_entry.id   26015dae3cd00e3be46a9e29243554b3
#
_cell.length_a   1.000
_cell.length_b   1.000
_cell.length_c   1.000
_cell.angle_alpha   90.00
_cell.angle_beta   90.00
_cell.angle_gamma   90.00
#
_symmetry.space_group_name_H-M   'P 1'
#
loop_
_entity.id
_entity.type
_entity.pdbx_description
1 polymer ?
#
loop_
_entity_poly.entity_id
_entity_poly.type
_entity_poly.pdbx_seq_one_letter_code
_entity_poly.pdbx_strand_id
1 'polypeptide(L)'
;IEFAVKSGAITTPLWLYNEKTEVYSLKLASVSMKSYVDKSHQSFRYHVEGTDESKIRDILLAINNATVPLLNEIYHGLPEGGVVSMGFSKNEYYSISRNGENLSAAAMVLAASAMSGAETTGVVIGIVKDDGKLALPRNSWEMIRMLSTAPPSRIILPKAIEDVLPALLSLDDLQFLMKHDIFLADTAEELIALTKKTPEAAVTASLANFADIRSKASSTLGPFVANPHVSKRLEAIVAATPNYVSAQLLLMQARGKRPVQLTEKMLAHEIRKALQPLNEINARASSNGNNEKVTAAEVQAAHESSRAALDPLERIVASSNRELYGEALDLANRARTLARAMDKVGGKDFLFDDRGFHDKSLTESSKDLQNGLPLIDRKISLILGEHLERQDKKNKRAFRED
;
A
#
# COMPACT_ATOMS: atom_id res chain seq x y z
N ILE A 1 6.71 29.62 22.24
CA ILE A 1 5.88 29.25 21.08
C ILE A 1 4.78 28.33 21.60
N GLU A 2 3.53 28.65 21.30
CA GLU A 2 2.38 27.79 21.61
C GLU A 2 1.93 27.04 20.38
N PHE A 3 1.34 25.84 20.55
CA PHE A 3 0.73 25.12 19.44
C PHE A 3 -0.49 25.87 18.91
N ALA A 4 -0.54 26.06 17.59
CA ALA A 4 -1.65 26.71 16.90
C ALA A 4 -2.87 25.79 16.75
N VAL A 5 -2.66 24.49 16.62
CA VAL A 5 -3.70 23.45 16.51
C VAL A 5 -3.53 22.44 17.62
N LYS A 6 -4.62 22.12 18.31
CA LYS A 6 -4.64 21.14 19.42
C LYS A 6 -5.15 19.76 19.01
N SER A 7 -5.72 19.62 17.83
CA SER A 7 -6.18 18.34 17.27
C SER A 7 -6.09 18.37 15.75
N GLY A 8 -5.87 17.22 15.16
CA GLY A 8 -5.79 17.03 13.71
C GLY A 8 -5.77 15.54 13.36
N ALA A 9 -5.72 15.24 12.09
CA ALA A 9 -5.56 13.86 11.60
C ALA A 9 -4.93 13.84 10.22
N ILE A 10 -4.24 12.74 9.90
CA ILE A 10 -3.73 12.41 8.57
C ILE A 10 -3.92 10.92 8.32
N THR A 11 -4.04 10.53 7.06
CA THR A 11 -4.20 9.12 6.70
C THR A 11 -2.88 8.57 6.16
N THR A 12 -2.53 7.34 6.55
CA THR A 12 -1.34 6.65 6.07
C THR A 12 -1.56 5.14 6.09
N PRO A 13 -0.97 4.37 5.15
CA PRO A 13 -1.00 2.91 5.23
C PRO A 13 -0.16 2.41 6.40
N LEU A 14 -0.75 1.55 7.22
CA LEU A 14 -0.07 0.94 8.36
C LEU A 14 -0.27 -0.57 8.39
N TRP A 15 0.73 -1.28 8.89
CA TRP A 15 0.67 -2.70 9.13
C TRP A 15 -0.07 -3.01 10.42
N LEU A 16 -1.12 -3.81 10.30
CA LEU A 16 -1.83 -4.43 11.42
C LEU A 16 -1.24 -5.81 11.71
N TYR A 17 -1.19 -6.18 12.97
CA TYR A 17 -0.83 -7.51 13.41
C TYR A 17 -2.02 -8.19 14.08
N ASN A 18 -2.41 -9.34 13.58
CA ASN A 18 -3.41 -10.17 14.21
C ASN A 18 -2.71 -11.26 15.06
N GLU A 19 -2.80 -11.14 16.37
CA GLU A 19 -2.14 -12.06 17.31
C GLU A 19 -2.66 -13.52 17.19
N LYS A 20 -3.94 -13.68 16.83
CA LYS A 20 -4.55 -15.03 16.75
C LYS A 20 -4.07 -15.81 15.51
N THR A 21 -3.86 -15.13 14.42
CA THR A 21 -3.44 -15.73 13.15
C THR A 21 -1.96 -15.53 12.85
N GLU A 22 -1.26 -14.73 13.67
CA GLU A 22 0.13 -14.30 13.47
C GLU A 22 0.39 -13.66 12.08
N VAL A 23 -0.67 -13.08 11.48
CA VAL A 23 -0.63 -12.50 10.14
C VAL A 23 -0.56 -10.98 10.22
N TYR A 24 0.29 -10.39 9.38
CA TYR A 24 0.32 -8.96 9.10
C TYR A 24 -0.59 -8.65 7.92
N SER A 25 -1.34 -7.57 8.03
CA SER A 25 -2.13 -7.01 6.92
C SER A 25 -1.90 -5.50 6.82
N LEU A 26 -1.95 -4.98 5.61
CA LEU A 26 -1.81 -3.55 5.35
C LEU A 26 -3.20 -2.91 5.35
N LYS A 27 -3.36 -1.83 6.10
CA LYS A 27 -4.61 -1.07 6.19
C LYS A 27 -4.37 0.42 6.09
N LEU A 28 -5.30 1.12 5.48
CA LEU A 28 -5.33 2.58 5.46
C LEU A 28 -5.85 3.07 6.80
N ALA A 29 -5.00 3.72 7.58
CA ALA A 29 -5.29 4.16 8.92
C ALA A 29 -5.39 5.69 9.02
N SER A 30 -6.37 6.18 9.77
CA SER A 30 -6.40 7.57 10.20
C SER A 30 -5.59 7.72 11.47
N VAL A 31 -4.53 8.50 11.41
CA VAL A 31 -3.69 8.85 12.56
C VAL A 31 -4.20 10.18 13.11
N SER A 32 -4.84 10.13 14.27
CA SER A 32 -5.27 11.33 14.97
C SER A 32 -4.13 11.96 15.76
N MET A 33 -4.23 13.25 16.01
CA MET A 33 -3.22 14.00 16.77
C MET A 33 -3.89 14.89 17.79
N LYS A 34 -3.28 14.93 18.98
CA LYS A 34 -3.46 15.98 19.98
C LYS A 34 -2.14 16.60 20.30
N SER A 35 -2.09 17.91 20.40
CA SER A 35 -0.89 18.65 20.80
C SER A 35 -1.13 19.40 22.10
N TYR A 36 -0.13 19.35 22.98
CA TYR A 36 -0.16 20.03 24.26
C TYR A 36 1.26 20.29 24.79
N VAL A 37 1.39 21.10 25.81
CA VAL A 37 2.66 21.35 26.49
C VAL A 37 2.71 20.59 27.80
N ASP A 38 3.72 19.75 27.95
CA ASP A 38 4.03 19.04 29.18
C ASP A 38 5.17 19.77 29.91
N LYS A 39 4.81 20.51 30.94
CA LYS A 39 5.76 21.31 31.73
C LYS A 39 6.81 20.49 32.51
N SER A 40 6.62 19.18 32.61
CA SER A 40 7.58 18.29 33.27
C SER A 40 8.78 17.93 32.39
N HIS A 41 8.73 18.26 31.10
CA HIS A 41 9.77 18.01 30.12
C HIS A 41 10.18 19.32 29.43
N GLN A 42 11.45 19.41 29.05
CA GLN A 42 11.99 20.59 28.34
C GLN A 42 11.99 20.42 26.83
N SER A 43 12.12 19.19 26.32
CA SER A 43 12.24 18.92 24.90
C SER A 43 10.91 18.64 24.23
N PHE A 44 10.78 19.03 22.96
CA PHE A 44 9.69 18.62 22.07
C PHE A 44 9.77 17.11 21.79
N ARG A 45 8.62 16.43 21.76
CA ARG A 45 8.56 14.99 21.54
C ARG A 45 7.25 14.52 20.91
N TYR A 46 7.32 13.32 20.35
CA TYR A 46 6.14 12.55 19.97
C TYR A 46 5.76 11.57 21.08
N HIS A 47 4.45 11.30 21.16
CA HIS A 47 3.85 10.28 22.01
C HIS A 47 2.88 9.44 21.18
N VAL A 48 2.64 8.20 21.57
CA VAL A 48 1.62 7.33 20.97
C VAL A 48 0.63 6.91 22.05
N GLU A 49 -0.64 7.29 21.87
CA GLU A 49 -1.71 7.00 22.83
C GLU A 49 -1.92 5.49 23.00
N GLY A 50 -2.09 5.06 24.25
CA GLY A 50 -2.45 3.68 24.59
C GLY A 50 -1.34 2.64 24.41
N THR A 51 -0.09 3.07 24.16
CA THR A 51 1.06 2.18 24.00
C THR A 51 2.08 2.45 25.08
N ASP A 52 2.67 1.36 25.61
CA ASP A 52 3.79 1.45 26.53
C ASP A 52 5.03 2.01 25.79
N GLU A 53 5.47 3.19 26.17
CA GLU A 53 6.60 3.88 25.54
C GLU A 53 7.89 3.06 25.58
N SER A 54 8.07 2.19 26.57
CA SER A 54 9.25 1.32 26.66
C SER A 54 9.37 0.36 25.48
N LYS A 55 8.22 -0.07 24.92
CA LYS A 55 8.16 -0.99 23.77
C LYS A 55 8.41 -0.33 22.42
N ILE A 56 8.26 0.98 22.35
CA ILE A 56 8.36 1.77 21.11
C ILE A 56 9.43 2.86 21.17
N ARG A 57 10.23 2.86 22.24
CA ARG A 57 11.26 3.88 22.50
C ARG A 57 12.16 4.10 21.28
N ASP A 58 12.69 3.05 20.68
CA ASP A 58 13.63 3.15 19.56
C ASP A 58 12.97 3.76 18.33
N ILE A 59 11.68 3.46 18.11
CA ILE A 59 10.90 3.99 16.98
C ILE A 59 10.61 5.46 17.18
N LEU A 60 10.14 5.84 18.37
CA LEU A 60 9.91 7.26 18.70
C LEU A 60 11.20 8.06 18.64
N LEU A 61 12.31 7.48 19.09
CA LEU A 61 13.62 8.11 19.02
C LEU A 61 14.04 8.33 17.55
N ALA A 62 13.85 7.33 16.69
CA ALA A 62 14.13 7.46 15.26
C ALA A 62 13.29 8.55 14.60
N ILE A 63 11.98 8.59 14.88
CA ILE A 63 11.08 9.63 14.38
C ILE A 63 11.49 11.02 14.90
N ASN A 64 11.80 11.14 16.20
CA ASN A 64 12.29 12.39 16.80
C ASN A 64 13.57 12.87 16.12
N ASN A 65 14.55 11.99 15.96
CA ASN A 65 15.84 12.34 15.36
C ASN A 65 15.69 12.80 13.90
N ALA A 66 14.81 12.17 13.14
CA ALA A 66 14.58 12.52 11.74
C ALA A 66 13.77 13.81 11.57
N THR A 67 12.78 14.09 12.43
CA THR A 67 11.80 15.15 12.17
C THR A 67 11.99 16.40 13.02
N VAL A 68 12.40 16.26 14.28
CA VAL A 68 12.48 17.41 15.21
C VAL A 68 13.50 18.47 14.77
N PRO A 69 14.72 18.13 14.31
CA PRO A 69 15.65 19.13 13.80
C PRO A 69 15.09 19.92 12.61
N LEU A 70 14.40 19.21 11.66
CA LEU A 70 13.79 19.84 10.50
C LEU A 70 12.62 20.76 10.89
N LEU A 71 11.78 20.34 11.83
CA LEU A 71 10.70 21.19 12.34
C LEU A 71 11.26 22.43 13.03
N ASN A 72 12.33 22.28 13.80
CA ASN A 72 13.00 23.41 14.46
C ASN A 72 13.56 24.41 13.45
N GLU A 73 14.11 23.95 12.32
CA GLU A 73 14.58 24.78 11.23
C GLU A 73 13.42 25.50 10.53
N ILE A 74 12.38 24.77 10.13
CA ILE A 74 11.22 25.31 9.39
C ILE A 74 10.46 26.35 10.21
N TYR A 75 10.28 26.13 11.52
CA TYR A 75 9.48 27.00 12.38
C TYR A 75 10.31 27.94 13.28
N HIS A 76 11.64 27.94 13.12
CA HIS A 76 12.55 28.80 13.87
C HIS A 76 12.40 28.65 15.40
N GLY A 77 12.17 27.46 15.84
CA GLY A 77 12.00 27.08 17.25
C GLY A 77 10.78 26.18 17.45
N LEU A 78 10.83 25.39 18.52
CA LEU A 78 9.76 24.50 18.93
C LEU A 78 9.33 24.83 20.36
N PRO A 79 8.06 24.59 20.76
CA PRO A 79 7.61 24.85 22.11
C PRO A 79 8.37 23.95 23.12
N GLU A 80 8.90 24.53 24.18
CA GLU A 80 9.47 23.78 25.28
C GLU A 80 8.41 22.84 25.89
N GLY A 81 8.78 21.57 26.08
CA GLY A 81 7.85 20.55 26.54
C GLY A 81 6.70 20.24 25.59
N GLY A 82 6.78 20.66 24.31
CA GLY A 82 5.76 20.37 23.31
C GLY A 82 5.60 18.89 23.07
N VAL A 83 4.37 18.39 23.05
CA VAL A 83 4.03 17.00 22.78
C VAL A 83 3.04 16.92 21.62
N VAL A 84 3.37 16.11 20.63
CA VAL A 84 2.45 15.67 19.58
C VAL A 84 2.06 14.22 19.86
N SER A 85 0.86 14.03 20.39
CA SER A 85 0.33 12.72 20.75
C SER A 85 -0.46 12.15 19.59
N MET A 86 0.01 11.04 19.00
CA MET A 86 -0.64 10.34 17.90
C MET A 86 -1.54 9.24 18.45
N GLY A 87 -2.77 9.15 17.90
CA GLY A 87 -3.75 8.14 18.27
C GLY A 87 -4.17 7.31 17.07
N PHE A 88 -4.44 6.02 17.32
CA PHE A 88 -4.95 5.06 16.35
C PHE A 88 -6.31 4.52 16.78
N SER A 89 -7.01 3.83 15.88
CA SER A 89 -8.25 3.15 16.23
C SER A 89 -8.04 2.16 17.38
N LYS A 90 -8.86 2.28 18.45
CA LYS A 90 -8.74 1.43 19.64
C LYS A 90 -9.01 -0.06 19.40
N ASN A 91 -9.65 -0.39 18.29
CA ASN A 91 -10.04 -1.77 17.97
C ASN A 91 -9.00 -2.50 17.09
N GLU A 92 -7.86 -1.87 16.80
CA GLU A 92 -6.89 -2.37 15.87
C GLU A 92 -5.48 -2.35 16.47
N TYR A 93 -4.82 -3.49 16.42
CA TYR A 93 -3.41 -3.61 16.83
C TYR A 93 -2.48 -3.27 15.68
N TYR A 94 -1.94 -2.06 15.69
CA TYR A 94 -0.91 -1.69 14.72
C TYR A 94 0.45 -2.23 15.16
N SER A 95 1.13 -2.90 14.24
CA SER A 95 2.49 -3.37 14.48
C SER A 95 3.46 -2.19 14.44
N ILE A 96 3.74 -1.61 15.59
CA ILE A 96 4.65 -0.47 15.68
C ILE A 96 6.05 -0.85 15.17
N SER A 97 6.54 -2.05 15.50
CA SER A 97 7.83 -2.53 15.03
C SER A 97 7.94 -2.64 13.51
N ARG A 98 6.84 -2.99 12.81
CA ARG A 98 6.83 -3.11 11.35
C ARG A 98 6.55 -1.77 10.66
N ASN A 99 5.78 -0.90 11.31
CA ASN A 99 5.52 0.45 10.79
C ASN A 99 6.74 1.36 10.95
N GLY A 100 7.41 1.31 12.10
CA GLY A 100 8.68 1.96 12.36
C GLY A 100 8.80 3.36 11.76
N GLU A 101 9.81 3.56 10.93
CA GLU A 101 10.10 4.82 10.24
C GLU A 101 8.97 5.27 9.28
N ASN A 102 8.07 4.36 8.85
CA ASN A 102 6.95 4.71 7.97
C ASN A 102 6.00 5.73 8.61
N LEU A 103 5.97 5.82 9.93
CA LEU A 103 5.20 6.83 10.65
C LEU A 103 5.81 8.23 10.59
N SER A 104 7.07 8.38 10.22
CA SER A 104 7.77 9.66 10.25
C SER A 104 7.15 10.73 9.35
N ALA A 105 6.64 10.35 8.16
CA ALA A 105 5.95 11.30 7.28
C ALA A 105 4.65 11.80 7.91
N ALA A 106 3.83 10.92 8.46
CA ALA A 106 2.60 11.30 9.16
C ALA A 106 2.90 12.16 10.40
N ALA A 107 3.89 11.77 11.20
CA ALA A 107 4.34 12.51 12.38
C ALA A 107 4.80 13.93 12.01
N MET A 108 5.58 14.07 10.93
CA MET A 108 6.06 15.37 10.43
C MET A 108 4.90 16.29 10.03
N VAL A 109 3.93 15.77 9.28
CA VAL A 109 2.74 16.53 8.86
C VAL A 109 1.90 16.97 10.04
N LEU A 110 1.67 16.07 11.01
CA LEU A 110 0.87 16.39 12.19
C LEU A 110 1.55 17.42 13.09
N ALA A 111 2.86 17.32 13.29
CA ALA A 111 3.62 18.31 14.03
C ALA A 111 3.61 19.68 13.32
N ALA A 112 3.80 19.70 12.01
CA ALA A 112 3.71 20.92 11.22
C ALA A 112 2.31 21.56 11.29
N SER A 113 1.25 20.76 11.30
CA SER A 113 -0.12 21.23 11.52
C SER A 113 -0.29 21.87 12.91
N ALA A 114 0.26 21.22 13.94
CA ALA A 114 0.23 21.75 15.31
C ALA A 114 0.95 23.09 15.45
N MET A 115 2.07 23.26 14.73
CA MET A 115 2.87 24.48 14.75
C MET A 115 2.24 25.62 13.96
N SER A 116 1.70 25.34 12.78
CA SER A 116 1.22 26.37 11.85
C SER A 116 -0.25 26.72 11.99
N GLY A 117 -1.05 25.89 12.62
CA GLY A 117 -2.51 25.99 12.62
C GLY A 117 -3.18 25.58 11.31
N ALA A 118 -2.44 25.09 10.33
CA ALA A 118 -3.00 24.68 9.06
C ALA A 118 -3.68 23.30 9.18
N GLU A 119 -4.93 23.21 8.75
CA GLU A 119 -5.62 21.92 8.63
C GLU A 119 -4.95 21.06 7.55
N THR A 120 -4.86 19.77 7.81
CA THR A 120 -4.24 18.79 6.92
C THR A 120 -5.29 17.90 6.26
N THR A 121 -4.95 17.37 5.09
CA THR A 121 -5.76 16.41 4.36
C THR A 121 -4.87 15.48 3.54
N GLY A 122 -5.39 14.31 3.22
CA GLY A 122 -4.79 13.38 2.29
C GLY A 122 -4.19 12.13 2.94
N VAL A 123 -3.59 11.33 2.07
CA VAL A 123 -2.87 10.11 2.39
C VAL A 123 -1.39 10.37 2.16
N VAL A 124 -0.57 10.11 3.16
CA VAL A 124 0.89 10.25 3.06
C VAL A 124 1.56 8.89 3.11
N ILE A 125 2.51 8.68 2.21
CA ILE A 125 3.37 7.49 2.16
C ILE A 125 4.80 7.99 2.06
N GLY A 126 5.64 7.63 3.01
CA GLY A 126 7.04 8.04 2.97
C GLY A 126 7.75 7.91 4.30
N ILE A 127 9.07 7.98 4.23
CA ILE A 127 9.98 8.02 5.37
C ILE A 127 10.75 9.33 5.30
N VAL A 128 10.69 10.12 6.35
CA VAL A 128 11.50 11.34 6.48
C VAL A 128 12.92 10.95 6.88
N LYS A 129 13.92 11.42 6.13
CA LYS A 129 15.35 11.23 6.42
C LYS A 129 15.94 12.47 7.10
N ASP A 130 17.09 12.29 7.74
CA ASP A 130 17.77 13.34 8.50
C ASP A 130 18.16 14.55 7.65
N ASP A 131 18.34 14.35 6.33
CA ASP A 131 18.63 15.42 5.37
C ASP A 131 17.37 16.13 4.86
N GLY A 132 16.21 15.81 5.41
CA GLY A 132 14.90 16.36 5.00
C GLY A 132 14.30 15.75 3.75
N LYS A 133 14.96 14.78 3.11
CA LYS A 133 14.42 14.07 1.97
C LYS A 133 13.43 13.00 2.36
N LEU A 134 12.54 12.66 1.43
CA LEU A 134 11.62 11.56 1.57
C LEU A 134 12.16 10.30 0.91
N ALA A 135 12.15 9.19 1.64
CA ALA A 135 12.47 7.87 1.13
C ALA A 135 11.23 6.98 1.02
N LEU A 136 11.32 5.96 0.18
CA LEU A 136 10.26 4.99 -0.01
C LEU A 136 10.22 3.98 1.14
N PRO A 137 9.03 3.69 1.69
CA PRO A 137 8.82 2.51 2.51
C PRO A 137 9.11 1.24 1.71
N ARG A 138 9.48 0.18 2.40
CA ARG A 138 9.86 -1.09 1.80
C ARG A 138 8.79 -1.67 0.87
N ASN A 139 7.52 -1.58 1.25
CA ASN A 139 6.38 -2.11 0.50
C ASN A 139 5.56 -0.99 -0.15
N SER A 140 6.22 0.03 -0.67
CA SER A 140 5.57 1.20 -1.26
C SER A 140 4.61 0.86 -2.41
N TRP A 141 4.98 -0.11 -3.26
CA TRP A 141 4.10 -0.55 -4.35
C TRP A 141 2.80 -1.18 -3.82
N GLU A 142 2.89 -2.05 -2.82
CA GLU A 142 1.74 -2.64 -2.15
C GLU A 142 0.85 -1.57 -1.51
N MET A 143 1.46 -0.56 -0.85
CA MET A 143 0.75 0.56 -0.26
C MET A 143 -0.02 1.38 -1.30
N ILE A 144 0.57 1.61 -2.48
CA ILE A 144 -0.10 2.30 -3.58
C ILE A 144 -1.25 1.45 -4.14
N ARG A 145 -1.02 0.17 -4.38
CA ARG A 145 -2.03 -0.71 -4.95
C ARG A 145 -3.25 -0.90 -4.04
N MET A 146 -3.06 -0.88 -2.72
CA MET A 146 -4.20 -0.92 -1.79
C MET A 146 -5.12 0.31 -1.90
N LEU A 147 -4.60 1.45 -2.34
CA LEU A 147 -5.40 2.67 -2.50
C LEU A 147 -6.39 2.59 -3.67
N SER A 148 -6.33 1.57 -4.52
CA SER A 148 -7.30 1.35 -5.60
C SER A 148 -8.74 1.24 -5.08
N THR A 149 -8.93 0.68 -3.89
CA THR A 149 -10.23 0.54 -3.22
C THR A 149 -10.57 1.66 -2.26
N ALA A 150 -9.63 2.56 -1.98
CA ALA A 150 -9.84 3.70 -1.08
C ALA A 150 -10.79 4.75 -1.70
N PRO A 151 -11.48 5.55 -0.87
CA PRO A 151 -12.24 6.68 -1.38
C PRO A 151 -11.33 7.71 -2.06
N PRO A 152 -11.88 8.58 -2.95
CA PRO A 152 -11.11 9.64 -3.60
C PRO A 152 -10.31 10.45 -2.58
N SER A 153 -9.00 10.59 -2.81
CA SER A 153 -8.07 11.20 -1.87
C SER A 153 -6.95 11.95 -2.57
N ARG A 154 -6.39 12.94 -1.89
CA ARG A 154 -5.08 13.48 -2.24
C ARG A 154 -4.02 12.55 -1.67
N ILE A 155 -3.09 12.09 -2.51
CA ILE A 155 -2.04 11.14 -2.14
C ILE A 155 -0.70 11.80 -2.39
N ILE A 156 0.17 11.81 -1.39
CA ILE A 156 1.52 12.35 -1.49
C ILE A 156 2.51 11.20 -1.34
N LEU A 157 3.36 11.04 -2.36
CA LEU A 157 4.36 9.99 -2.48
C LEU A 157 5.76 10.59 -2.55
N PRO A 158 6.81 9.89 -2.09
CA PRO A 158 8.19 10.31 -2.32
C PRO A 158 8.53 10.33 -3.81
N LYS A 159 9.26 11.35 -4.24
CA LYS A 159 9.70 11.50 -5.64
C LYS A 159 10.48 10.28 -6.15
N ALA A 160 11.17 9.57 -5.28
CA ALA A 160 11.91 8.35 -5.62
C ALA A 160 11.07 7.25 -6.30
N ILE A 161 9.74 7.33 -6.26
CA ILE A 161 8.85 6.36 -6.94
C ILE A 161 8.50 6.76 -8.39
N GLU A 162 8.91 7.93 -8.83
CA GLU A 162 8.50 8.52 -10.13
C GLU A 162 8.70 7.57 -11.30
N ASP A 163 9.85 6.89 -11.36
CA ASP A 163 10.22 6.02 -12.48
C ASP A 163 9.35 4.76 -12.60
N VAL A 164 8.71 4.32 -11.51
CA VAL A 164 7.89 3.10 -11.50
C VAL A 164 6.39 3.38 -11.59
N LEU A 165 5.95 4.61 -11.32
CA LEU A 165 4.53 4.98 -11.40
C LEU A 165 3.90 4.79 -12.79
N PRO A 166 4.61 4.97 -13.93
CA PRO A 166 4.06 4.67 -15.24
C PRO A 166 3.58 3.22 -15.43
N ALA A 167 4.02 2.29 -14.58
CA ALA A 167 3.51 0.92 -14.56
C ALA A 167 2.00 0.86 -14.25
N LEU A 168 1.43 1.85 -13.57
CA LEU A 168 -0.01 1.96 -13.37
C LEU A 168 -0.78 2.06 -14.70
N LEU A 169 -0.22 2.74 -15.71
CA LEU A 169 -0.80 2.77 -17.06
C LEU A 169 -0.79 1.41 -17.73
N SER A 170 0.24 0.60 -17.44
CA SER A 170 0.37 -0.74 -18.00
C SER A 170 -0.64 -1.73 -17.41
N LEU A 171 -1.14 -1.43 -16.22
CA LEU A 171 -2.18 -2.21 -15.54
C LEU A 171 -3.61 -1.75 -15.91
N ASP A 172 -3.76 -0.84 -16.87
CA ASP A 172 -5.03 -0.21 -17.27
C ASP A 172 -5.76 0.50 -16.12
N ASP A 173 -5.00 1.04 -15.16
CA ASP A 173 -5.54 1.64 -13.95
C ASP A 173 -5.83 3.14 -14.10
N LEU A 174 -6.45 3.52 -15.22
CA LEU A 174 -6.86 4.92 -15.48
C LEU A 174 -7.90 5.42 -14.48
N GLN A 175 -8.75 4.53 -13.97
CA GLN A 175 -9.72 4.86 -12.93
C GLN A 175 -9.03 5.33 -11.65
N PHE A 176 -7.96 4.67 -11.25
CA PHE A 176 -7.17 5.06 -10.09
C PHE A 176 -6.58 6.46 -10.24
N LEU A 177 -5.98 6.75 -11.41
CA LEU A 177 -5.41 8.05 -11.72
C LEU A 177 -6.46 9.16 -11.82
N MET A 178 -7.64 8.85 -12.35
CA MET A 178 -8.74 9.80 -12.44
C MET A 178 -9.39 10.07 -11.08
N LYS A 179 -9.41 9.07 -10.20
CA LYS A 179 -10.05 9.12 -8.89
C LYS A 179 -9.26 9.90 -7.86
N HIS A 180 -7.92 9.76 -7.87
CA HIS A 180 -7.04 10.32 -6.87
C HIS A 180 -6.20 11.49 -7.39
N ASP A 181 -5.93 12.45 -6.50
CA ASP A 181 -5.00 13.55 -6.74
C ASP A 181 -3.62 13.15 -6.21
N ILE A 182 -2.77 12.58 -7.07
CA ILE A 182 -1.45 12.05 -6.69
C ILE A 182 -0.37 13.09 -6.94
N PHE A 183 0.40 13.39 -5.90
CA PHE A 183 1.54 14.31 -5.95
C PHE A 183 2.83 13.63 -5.52
N LEU A 184 3.95 14.09 -6.08
CA LEU A 184 5.28 13.73 -5.61
C LEU A 184 5.83 14.84 -4.73
N ALA A 185 6.53 14.44 -3.67
CA ALA A 185 7.32 15.31 -2.82
C ALA A 185 8.73 14.75 -2.67
N ASP A 186 9.75 15.57 -2.84
CA ASP A 186 11.15 15.20 -2.62
C ASP A 186 11.58 15.45 -1.18
N THR A 187 11.01 16.48 -0.56
CA THR A 187 11.39 16.95 0.78
C THR A 187 10.21 16.97 1.76
N ALA A 188 10.54 16.99 3.06
CA ALA A 188 9.55 17.14 4.12
C ALA A 188 8.78 18.47 4.03
N GLU A 189 9.40 19.55 3.56
CA GLU A 189 8.74 20.84 3.36
C GLU A 189 7.68 20.75 2.25
N GLU A 190 7.99 20.11 1.13
CA GLU A 190 7.04 19.86 0.04
C GLU A 190 5.88 18.99 0.52
N LEU A 191 6.18 17.94 1.31
CA LEU A 191 5.17 17.08 1.93
C LEU A 191 4.20 17.90 2.79
N ILE A 192 4.71 18.75 3.67
CA ILE A 192 3.91 19.64 4.52
C ILE A 192 3.04 20.56 3.66
N ALA A 193 3.62 21.18 2.64
CA ALA A 193 2.91 22.12 1.76
C ALA A 193 1.75 21.45 1.02
N LEU A 194 1.97 20.23 0.48
CA LEU A 194 0.98 19.48 -0.29
C LEU A 194 -0.14 18.87 0.57
N THR A 195 0.12 18.63 1.87
CA THR A 195 -0.88 18.09 2.80
C THR A 195 -1.78 19.16 3.42
N LYS A 196 -1.48 20.44 3.25
CA LYS A 196 -2.39 21.51 3.69
C LYS A 196 -3.73 21.38 2.98
N LYS A 197 -4.84 21.51 3.72
CA LYS A 197 -6.18 21.52 3.16
C LYS A 197 -6.34 22.60 2.09
N THR A 198 -5.74 23.76 2.35
CA THR A 198 -5.63 24.86 1.40
C THR A 198 -4.14 25.03 1.03
N PRO A 199 -3.67 24.37 -0.04
CA PRO A 199 -2.30 24.52 -0.50
C PRO A 199 -2.08 25.86 -1.20
N GLU A 200 -0.88 26.10 -1.72
CA GLU A 200 -0.56 27.31 -2.49
C GLU A 200 -1.47 27.48 -3.73
N ALA A 201 -1.54 28.69 -4.25
CA ALA A 201 -2.47 29.08 -5.32
C ALA A 201 -2.33 28.23 -6.59
N ALA A 202 -1.10 27.90 -7.01
CA ALA A 202 -0.86 27.08 -8.20
C ALA A 202 -1.40 25.65 -8.06
N VAL A 203 -1.17 25.03 -6.91
CA VAL A 203 -1.69 23.68 -6.60
C VAL A 203 -3.21 23.72 -6.47
N THR A 204 -3.77 24.73 -5.81
CA THR A 204 -5.23 24.92 -5.68
C THR A 204 -5.90 25.04 -7.04
N ALA A 205 -5.33 25.84 -7.96
CA ALA A 205 -5.85 25.99 -9.32
C ALA A 205 -5.75 24.67 -10.12
N SER A 206 -4.65 23.95 -9.99
CA SER A 206 -4.45 22.66 -10.65
C SER A 206 -5.45 21.60 -10.14
N LEU A 207 -5.69 21.54 -8.84
CA LEU A 207 -6.71 20.68 -8.24
C LEU A 207 -8.11 20.98 -8.76
N ALA A 208 -8.48 22.26 -8.85
CA ALA A 208 -9.77 22.69 -9.37
C ALA A 208 -9.94 22.33 -10.85
N ASN A 209 -8.91 22.55 -11.67
CA ASN A 209 -8.91 22.19 -13.08
C ASN A 209 -9.02 20.67 -13.29
N PHE A 210 -8.31 19.89 -12.49
CA PHE A 210 -8.38 18.43 -12.56
C PHE A 210 -9.74 17.91 -12.07
N ALA A 211 -10.32 18.48 -11.03
CA ALA A 211 -11.66 18.17 -10.57
C ALA A 211 -12.73 18.44 -11.64
N ASP A 212 -12.61 19.51 -12.41
CA ASP A 212 -13.50 19.80 -13.54
C ASP A 212 -13.35 18.78 -14.69
N ILE A 213 -12.11 18.36 -15.01
CA ILE A 213 -11.87 17.26 -15.97
C ILE A 213 -12.53 15.99 -15.46
N ARG A 214 -12.32 15.62 -14.20
CA ARG A 214 -12.90 14.44 -13.55
C ARG A 214 -14.42 14.43 -13.62
N SER A 215 -15.07 15.57 -13.37
CA SER A 215 -16.54 15.69 -13.41
C SER A 215 -17.14 15.44 -14.77
N LYS A 216 -16.37 15.59 -15.84
CA LYS A 216 -16.76 15.40 -17.24
C LYS A 216 -16.30 14.04 -17.81
N ALA A 217 -15.62 13.23 -17.00
CA ALA A 217 -15.08 11.94 -17.44
C ALA A 217 -16.20 10.98 -17.83
N SER A 218 -16.03 10.33 -18.97
CA SER A 218 -16.93 9.27 -19.45
C SER A 218 -16.53 7.92 -18.85
N SER A 219 -17.40 6.92 -19.04
CA SER A 219 -17.09 5.53 -18.64
C SER A 219 -15.90 4.93 -19.41
N THR A 220 -15.56 5.48 -20.58
CA THR A 220 -14.42 5.08 -21.41
C THR A 220 -13.30 6.09 -21.28
N LEU A 221 -12.42 5.89 -20.28
CA LEU A 221 -11.38 6.88 -19.93
C LEU A 221 -10.31 7.02 -21.01
N GLY A 222 -9.90 5.95 -21.69
CA GLY A 222 -8.87 6.02 -22.72
C GLY A 222 -9.18 7.04 -23.81
N PRO A 223 -10.29 6.89 -24.55
CA PRO A 223 -10.75 7.87 -25.54
C PRO A 223 -11.00 9.27 -24.94
N PHE A 224 -11.51 9.35 -23.72
CA PHE A 224 -11.74 10.63 -23.05
C PHE A 224 -10.46 11.44 -22.85
N VAL A 225 -9.41 10.85 -22.29
CA VAL A 225 -8.13 11.55 -22.07
C VAL A 225 -7.37 11.84 -23.37
N ALA A 226 -7.58 11.00 -24.41
CA ALA A 226 -7.03 11.20 -25.73
C ALA A 226 -7.71 12.35 -26.53
N ASN A 227 -8.85 12.84 -26.06
CA ASN A 227 -9.50 14.00 -26.66
C ASN A 227 -8.56 15.22 -26.60
N PRO A 228 -8.29 15.91 -27.73
CA PRO A 228 -7.34 17.03 -27.78
C PRO A 228 -7.64 18.14 -26.78
N HIS A 229 -8.90 18.38 -26.48
CA HIS A 229 -9.32 19.40 -25.53
C HIS A 229 -8.96 19.02 -24.10
N VAL A 230 -9.18 17.76 -23.73
CA VAL A 230 -8.80 17.21 -22.40
C VAL A 230 -7.30 17.14 -22.27
N SER A 231 -6.61 16.63 -23.30
CA SER A 231 -5.15 16.52 -23.33
C SER A 231 -4.48 17.89 -23.15
N LYS A 232 -4.95 18.94 -23.83
CA LYS A 232 -4.44 20.31 -23.69
C LYS A 232 -4.64 20.85 -22.27
N ARG A 233 -5.75 20.52 -21.62
CA ARG A 233 -5.98 20.93 -20.22
C ARG A 233 -5.05 20.18 -19.25
N LEU A 234 -4.80 18.89 -19.48
CA LEU A 234 -3.81 18.12 -18.71
C LEU A 234 -2.40 18.71 -18.89
N GLU A 235 -2.02 19.12 -20.11
CA GLU A 235 -0.74 19.83 -20.36
C GLU A 235 -0.61 21.10 -19.54
N ALA A 236 -1.67 21.91 -19.46
CA ALA A 236 -1.66 23.12 -18.66
C ALA A 236 -1.50 22.84 -17.16
N ILE A 237 -2.13 21.78 -16.64
CA ILE A 237 -1.97 21.35 -15.25
C ILE A 237 -0.54 20.90 -14.99
N VAL A 238 0.05 20.06 -15.84
CA VAL A 238 1.43 19.57 -15.70
C VAL A 238 2.44 20.71 -15.79
N ALA A 239 2.20 21.71 -16.66
CA ALA A 239 3.05 22.90 -16.77
C ALA A 239 3.03 23.76 -15.51
N ALA A 240 1.86 23.93 -14.89
CA ALA A 240 1.69 24.73 -13.67
C ALA A 240 2.14 23.98 -12.39
N THR A 241 1.97 22.65 -12.38
CA THR A 241 2.23 21.78 -11.21
C THR A 241 2.90 20.49 -11.70
N PRO A 242 4.23 20.50 -11.96
CA PRO A 242 4.94 19.36 -12.57
C PRO A 242 4.94 18.07 -11.73
N ASN A 243 4.76 18.19 -10.43
CA ASN A 243 4.68 17.08 -9.49
C ASN A 243 3.27 16.47 -9.33
N TYR A 244 2.29 16.92 -10.11
CA TYR A 244 0.93 16.37 -10.13
C TYR A 244 0.87 15.13 -11.03
N VAL A 245 1.16 13.98 -10.47
CA VAL A 245 1.35 12.71 -11.19
C VAL A 245 0.08 12.22 -11.86
N SER A 246 -1.09 12.37 -11.25
CA SER A 246 -2.35 11.95 -11.88
C SER A 246 -2.53 12.59 -13.25
N ALA A 247 -2.32 13.90 -13.35
CA ALA A 247 -2.37 14.61 -14.62
C ALA A 247 -1.25 14.20 -15.60
N GLN A 248 -0.04 14.02 -15.07
CA GLN A 248 1.14 13.63 -15.85
C GLN A 248 0.96 12.25 -16.51
N LEU A 249 0.52 11.25 -15.74
CA LEU A 249 0.31 9.89 -16.25
C LEU A 249 -0.86 9.81 -17.23
N LEU A 250 -1.97 10.52 -16.97
CA LEU A 250 -3.07 10.60 -17.92
C LEU A 250 -2.66 11.28 -19.23
N LEU A 251 -1.80 12.30 -19.18
CA LEU A 251 -1.23 12.92 -20.36
C LEU A 251 -0.30 11.98 -21.13
N MET A 252 0.50 11.16 -20.43
CA MET A 252 1.32 10.11 -21.05
C MET A 252 0.45 9.10 -21.77
N GLN A 253 -0.65 8.67 -21.18
CA GLN A 253 -1.63 7.78 -21.80
C GLN A 253 -2.23 8.42 -23.06
N ALA A 254 -2.64 9.68 -23.00
CA ALA A 254 -3.20 10.42 -24.13
C ALA A 254 -2.23 10.51 -25.33
N ARG A 255 -0.93 10.54 -25.06
CA ARG A 255 0.14 10.57 -26.07
C ARG A 255 0.56 9.20 -26.58
N GLY A 256 -0.09 8.11 -26.14
CA GLY A 256 0.17 6.75 -26.60
C GLY A 256 1.56 6.22 -26.21
N LYS A 257 2.09 6.61 -25.03
CA LYS A 257 3.39 6.10 -24.58
C LYS A 257 3.33 4.58 -24.33
N ARG A 258 4.45 3.91 -24.60
CA ARG A 258 4.58 2.46 -24.45
C ARG A 258 4.46 2.04 -22.99
N PRO A 259 3.86 0.86 -22.71
CA PRO A 259 3.80 0.27 -21.39
C PRO A 259 5.21 0.10 -20.79
N VAL A 260 5.33 0.32 -19.50
CA VAL A 260 6.55 0.08 -18.72
C VAL A 260 6.46 -1.33 -18.16
N GLN A 261 7.59 -2.06 -18.22
CA GLN A 261 7.69 -3.38 -17.63
C GLN A 261 7.69 -3.29 -16.10
N LEU A 262 7.08 -4.27 -15.45
CA LEU A 262 7.12 -4.38 -14.00
C LEU A 262 8.49 -4.81 -13.52
N THR A 263 8.95 -4.24 -12.43
CA THR A 263 10.11 -4.76 -11.71
C THR A 263 9.76 -6.11 -11.09
N GLU A 264 10.77 -6.90 -10.73
CA GLU A 264 10.56 -8.22 -10.10
C GLU A 264 9.69 -8.13 -8.83
N LYS A 265 9.94 -7.15 -7.97
CA LYS A 265 9.15 -6.94 -6.74
C LYS A 265 7.70 -6.55 -7.03
N MET A 266 7.48 -5.67 -8.01
CA MET A 266 6.13 -5.28 -8.41
C MET A 266 5.38 -6.47 -9.00
N LEU A 267 6.02 -7.25 -9.88
CA LEU A 267 5.43 -8.45 -10.45
C LEU A 267 5.10 -9.49 -9.37
N ALA A 268 6.02 -9.74 -8.43
CA ALA A 268 5.80 -10.66 -7.32
C ALA A 268 4.57 -10.26 -6.50
N HIS A 269 4.41 -8.97 -6.22
CA HIS A 269 3.23 -8.45 -5.52
C HIS A 269 1.94 -8.64 -6.32
N GLU A 270 1.94 -8.31 -7.62
CA GLU A 270 0.76 -8.47 -8.49
C GLU A 270 0.38 -9.96 -8.64
N ILE A 271 1.35 -10.87 -8.76
CA ILE A 271 1.11 -12.32 -8.79
C ILE A 271 0.49 -12.79 -7.47
N ARG A 272 1.02 -12.39 -6.32
CA ARG A 272 0.46 -12.76 -5.01
C ARG A 272 -1.00 -12.33 -4.91
N LYS A 273 -1.31 -11.09 -5.32
CA LYS A 273 -2.68 -10.58 -5.35
C LYS A 273 -3.57 -11.37 -6.30
N ALA A 274 -3.07 -11.71 -7.49
CA ALA A 274 -3.82 -12.49 -8.48
C ALA A 274 -4.13 -13.92 -8.01
N LEU A 275 -3.23 -14.53 -7.24
CA LEU A 275 -3.42 -15.89 -6.70
C LEU A 275 -4.19 -15.92 -5.36
N GLN A 276 -4.54 -14.76 -4.80
CA GLN A 276 -5.26 -14.69 -3.52
C GLN A 276 -6.54 -15.54 -3.50
N PRO A 277 -7.43 -15.54 -4.53
CA PRO A 277 -8.62 -16.37 -4.51
C PRO A 277 -8.32 -17.88 -4.37
N LEU A 278 -7.24 -18.35 -4.99
CA LEU A 278 -6.79 -19.74 -4.88
C LEU A 278 -6.20 -20.05 -3.50
N ASN A 279 -5.46 -19.12 -2.92
CA ASN A 279 -4.91 -19.25 -1.57
C ASN A 279 -6.03 -19.31 -0.51
N GLU A 280 -7.10 -18.54 -0.67
CA GLU A 280 -8.26 -18.55 0.23
C GLU A 280 -8.97 -19.90 0.19
N ILE A 281 -9.18 -20.47 -1.00
CA ILE A 281 -9.74 -21.82 -1.14
C ILE A 281 -8.84 -22.86 -0.50
N ASN A 282 -7.53 -22.80 -0.77
CA ASN A 282 -6.57 -23.73 -0.19
C ASN A 282 -6.52 -23.65 1.34
N ALA A 283 -6.60 -22.46 1.90
CA ALA A 283 -6.64 -22.26 3.35
C ALA A 283 -7.91 -22.85 3.99
N ARG A 284 -9.08 -22.65 3.38
CA ARG A 284 -10.36 -23.23 3.81
C ARG A 284 -10.32 -24.75 3.76
N ALA A 285 -9.78 -25.30 2.68
CA ALA A 285 -9.65 -26.75 2.50
C ALA A 285 -8.69 -27.41 3.49
N SER A 286 -7.66 -26.66 3.93
CA SER A 286 -6.60 -27.16 4.82
C SER A 286 -6.89 -26.91 6.31
N SER A 287 -7.96 -26.20 6.68
CA SER A 287 -8.29 -25.89 8.07
C SER A 287 -8.79 -27.14 8.81
N ASN A 288 -7.90 -27.74 9.60
CA ASN A 288 -8.20 -28.89 10.47
C ASN A 288 -9.25 -28.51 11.53
N GLY A 289 -10.50 -28.88 11.34
CA GLY A 289 -11.54 -28.79 12.36
C GLY A 289 -12.85 -28.14 11.96
N ASN A 290 -12.89 -27.24 11.03
CA ASN A 290 -14.13 -26.80 10.38
C ASN A 290 -14.17 -27.45 9.00
N ASN A 291 -15.02 -28.45 8.83
CA ASN A 291 -15.28 -29.11 7.54
C ASN A 291 -15.98 -28.14 6.57
N GLU A 292 -15.38 -27.02 6.25
CA GLU A 292 -15.88 -26.15 5.20
C GLU A 292 -15.61 -26.83 3.86
N LYS A 293 -16.69 -27.30 3.28
CA LYS A 293 -16.68 -27.93 1.96
C LYS A 293 -16.41 -26.89 0.88
N VAL A 294 -15.48 -27.20 -0.01
CA VAL A 294 -15.18 -26.41 -1.20
C VAL A 294 -15.83 -27.08 -2.41
N THR A 295 -16.61 -26.33 -3.17
CA THR A 295 -17.31 -26.82 -4.38
C THR A 295 -16.50 -26.64 -5.64
N ALA A 296 -16.78 -27.42 -6.68
CA ALA A 296 -16.18 -27.26 -8.01
C ALA A 296 -16.43 -25.84 -8.58
N ALA A 297 -17.62 -25.28 -8.34
CA ALA A 297 -17.98 -23.94 -8.79
C ALA A 297 -17.12 -22.86 -8.11
N GLU A 298 -16.81 -23.00 -6.82
CA GLU A 298 -15.92 -22.07 -6.11
C GLU A 298 -14.49 -22.15 -6.63
N VAL A 299 -13.97 -23.35 -6.90
CA VAL A 299 -12.62 -23.52 -7.50
C VAL A 299 -12.57 -22.93 -8.91
N GLN A 300 -13.62 -23.13 -9.71
CA GLN A 300 -13.73 -22.56 -11.04
C GLN A 300 -13.77 -21.01 -10.98
N ALA A 301 -14.56 -20.43 -10.08
CA ALA A 301 -14.64 -18.98 -9.89
C ALA A 301 -13.29 -18.39 -9.45
N ALA A 302 -12.57 -19.06 -8.57
CA ALA A 302 -11.23 -18.65 -8.16
C ALA A 302 -10.22 -18.75 -9.29
N HIS A 303 -10.28 -19.80 -10.13
CA HIS A 303 -9.49 -19.89 -11.36
C HIS A 303 -9.75 -18.70 -12.29
N GLU A 304 -11.00 -18.40 -12.58
CA GLU A 304 -11.40 -17.32 -13.48
C GLU A 304 -10.92 -15.95 -12.95
N SER A 305 -11.08 -15.71 -11.65
CA SER A 305 -10.62 -14.49 -10.99
C SER A 305 -9.10 -14.37 -11.07
N SER A 306 -8.36 -15.43 -10.78
CA SER A 306 -6.89 -15.44 -10.87
C SER A 306 -6.40 -15.24 -12.30
N ARG A 307 -7.02 -15.88 -13.29
CA ARG A 307 -6.68 -15.69 -14.70
C ARG A 307 -6.95 -14.26 -15.18
N ALA A 308 -8.10 -13.69 -14.84
CA ALA A 308 -8.43 -12.30 -15.18
C ALA A 308 -7.42 -11.30 -14.61
N ALA A 309 -6.84 -11.59 -13.44
CA ALA A 309 -5.79 -10.76 -12.83
C ALA A 309 -4.39 -11.01 -13.42
N LEU A 310 -4.08 -12.24 -13.87
CA LEU A 310 -2.78 -12.58 -14.44
C LEU A 310 -2.65 -12.18 -15.93
N ASP A 311 -3.71 -12.32 -16.71
CA ASP A 311 -3.65 -12.10 -18.17
C ASP A 311 -3.14 -10.69 -18.57
N PRO A 312 -3.53 -9.59 -17.91
CA PRO A 312 -2.99 -8.25 -18.22
C PRO A 312 -1.49 -8.14 -17.99
N LEU A 313 -0.93 -8.94 -17.06
CA LEU A 313 0.48 -8.89 -16.72
C LEU A 313 1.39 -9.41 -17.86
N GLU A 314 0.89 -10.30 -18.73
CA GLU A 314 1.69 -10.92 -19.79
C GLU A 314 2.43 -9.91 -20.64
N ARG A 315 1.83 -8.77 -20.92
CA ARG A 315 2.39 -7.70 -21.78
C ARG A 315 3.50 -6.90 -21.12
N ILE A 316 3.58 -6.94 -19.81
CA ILE A 316 4.44 -6.07 -18.99
C ILE A 316 5.44 -6.85 -18.13
N VAL A 317 5.48 -8.18 -18.30
CA VAL A 317 6.47 -9.05 -17.66
C VAL A 317 7.79 -8.93 -18.39
N ALA A 318 8.88 -8.57 -17.67
CA ALA A 318 10.23 -8.60 -18.21
C ALA A 318 10.65 -10.03 -18.53
N SER A 319 11.51 -10.20 -19.52
CA SER A 319 12.02 -11.52 -19.94
C SER A 319 12.68 -12.29 -18.78
N SER A 320 13.37 -11.60 -17.88
CA SER A 320 14.00 -12.18 -16.69
C SER A 320 12.99 -12.76 -15.68
N ASN A 321 11.75 -12.32 -15.71
CA ASN A 321 10.71 -12.67 -14.72
C ASN A 321 9.63 -13.60 -15.31
N ARG A 322 9.83 -14.09 -16.54
CA ARG A 322 8.87 -14.97 -17.22
C ARG A 322 8.68 -16.31 -16.53
N GLU A 323 9.70 -16.80 -15.84
CA GLU A 323 9.58 -18.05 -15.08
C GLU A 323 8.57 -17.93 -13.94
N LEU A 324 8.69 -16.90 -13.10
CA LEU A 324 7.75 -16.65 -11.99
C LEU A 324 6.31 -16.47 -12.52
N TYR A 325 6.15 -15.70 -13.59
CA TYR A 325 4.84 -15.52 -14.22
C TYR A 325 4.27 -16.83 -14.77
N GLY A 326 5.10 -17.64 -15.43
CA GLY A 326 4.72 -18.95 -15.96
C GLY A 326 4.26 -19.92 -14.86
N GLU A 327 4.96 -19.95 -13.73
CA GLU A 327 4.56 -20.76 -12.56
C GLU A 327 3.18 -20.33 -12.02
N ALA A 328 2.92 -19.02 -11.96
CA ALA A 328 1.61 -18.51 -11.52
C ALA A 328 0.48 -18.91 -12.48
N LEU A 329 0.71 -18.83 -13.80
CA LEU A 329 -0.24 -19.28 -14.81
C LEU A 329 -0.51 -20.77 -14.71
N ASP A 330 0.52 -21.56 -14.48
CA ASP A 330 0.40 -23.00 -14.36
C ASP A 330 -0.45 -23.39 -13.14
N LEU A 331 -0.25 -22.73 -11.99
CA LEU A 331 -1.09 -22.90 -10.81
C LEU A 331 -2.55 -22.55 -11.07
N ALA A 332 -2.83 -21.45 -11.76
CA ALA A 332 -4.19 -21.07 -12.13
C ALA A 332 -4.83 -22.13 -13.04
N ASN A 333 -4.07 -22.68 -13.99
CA ASN A 333 -4.54 -23.74 -14.87
C ASN A 333 -4.77 -25.09 -14.15
N ARG A 334 -3.94 -25.41 -13.15
CA ARG A 334 -4.15 -26.59 -12.27
C ARG A 334 -5.46 -26.47 -11.49
N ALA A 335 -5.81 -25.28 -11.00
CA ALA A 335 -7.11 -25.04 -10.38
C ALA A 335 -8.29 -25.35 -11.31
N ARG A 336 -8.19 -24.98 -12.60
CA ARG A 336 -9.19 -25.34 -13.61
C ARG A 336 -9.30 -26.84 -13.81
N THR A 337 -8.16 -27.53 -13.84
CA THR A 337 -8.11 -28.99 -13.97
C THR A 337 -8.77 -29.66 -12.77
N LEU A 338 -8.50 -29.18 -11.56
CA LEU A 338 -9.13 -29.63 -10.32
C LEU A 338 -10.65 -29.42 -10.36
N ALA A 339 -11.14 -28.24 -10.73
CA ALA A 339 -12.58 -27.96 -10.82
C ALA A 339 -13.29 -28.94 -11.76
N ARG A 340 -12.69 -29.21 -12.93
CA ARG A 340 -13.23 -30.19 -13.88
C ARG A 340 -13.23 -31.63 -13.37
N ALA A 341 -12.18 -32.01 -12.61
CA ALA A 341 -12.13 -33.32 -11.99
C ALA A 341 -13.21 -33.48 -10.91
N MET A 342 -13.43 -32.42 -10.12
CA MET A 342 -14.50 -32.38 -9.10
C MET A 342 -15.89 -32.52 -9.73
N ASP A 343 -16.17 -31.82 -10.83
CA ASP A 343 -17.45 -31.92 -11.55
C ASP A 343 -17.73 -33.34 -12.06
N LYS A 344 -16.70 -34.01 -12.60
CA LYS A 344 -16.84 -35.39 -13.13
C LYS A 344 -17.23 -36.42 -12.05
N VAL A 345 -16.79 -36.23 -10.82
CA VAL A 345 -17.06 -37.15 -9.70
C VAL A 345 -18.43 -36.88 -9.04
N GLY A 346 -19.25 -35.96 -9.63
CA GLY A 346 -20.60 -35.69 -9.13
C GLY A 346 -20.65 -34.65 -8.00
N GLY A 347 -19.69 -33.77 -8.00
CA GLY A 347 -19.24 -32.83 -7.04
C GLY A 347 -20.19 -31.83 -6.45
N LYS A 348 -21.01 -32.19 -5.53
CA LYS A 348 -21.75 -31.20 -4.75
C LYS A 348 -20.98 -30.70 -3.53
N ASP A 349 -20.10 -31.50 -2.93
CA ASP A 349 -19.41 -31.09 -1.71
C ASP A 349 -18.07 -31.84 -1.58
N PHE A 350 -16.97 -31.19 -1.79
CA PHE A 350 -15.64 -31.79 -1.65
C PHE A 350 -14.86 -31.25 -0.46
N LEU A 351 -14.30 -32.17 0.33
CA LEU A 351 -13.20 -31.92 1.25
C LEU A 351 -11.90 -32.28 0.51
N PHE A 352 -10.89 -31.42 0.61
CA PHE A 352 -9.52 -31.74 0.20
C PHE A 352 -8.88 -32.76 1.17
N ASP A 353 -9.62 -33.82 1.54
CA ASP A 353 -9.19 -34.86 2.50
C ASP A 353 -8.83 -36.15 1.77
N ASP A 354 -7.70 -36.74 2.15
CA ASP A 354 -7.17 -38.00 1.61
C ASP A 354 -8.08 -39.23 1.89
N ARG A 355 -9.15 -39.05 2.66
CA ARG A 355 -10.00 -40.16 3.13
C ARG A 355 -11.22 -40.36 2.23
N GLY A 356 -11.04 -41.10 1.16
CA GLY A 356 -12.18 -41.64 0.42
C GLY A 356 -12.21 -41.43 -1.08
N PHE A 357 -11.15 -40.92 -1.71
CA PHE A 357 -11.12 -40.74 -3.16
C PHE A 357 -10.47 -41.96 -3.85
N HIS A 358 -11.28 -42.65 -4.64
CA HIS A 358 -10.82 -43.65 -5.59
C HIS A 358 -10.39 -43.02 -6.95
N ASP A 359 -10.63 -41.72 -7.16
CA ASP A 359 -10.21 -41.01 -8.40
C ASP A 359 -8.79 -40.44 -8.23
N LYS A 360 -7.85 -41.13 -8.89
CA LYS A 360 -6.44 -40.78 -8.87
C LYS A 360 -6.17 -39.39 -9.43
N SER A 361 -6.91 -38.99 -10.48
CA SER A 361 -6.78 -37.67 -11.15
C SER A 361 -7.18 -36.53 -10.22
N LEU A 362 -8.23 -36.69 -9.43
CA LEU A 362 -8.69 -35.68 -8.47
C LEU A 362 -7.66 -35.49 -7.35
N THR A 363 -7.15 -36.60 -6.79
CA THR A 363 -6.15 -36.58 -5.72
C THR A 363 -4.86 -35.91 -6.17
N GLU A 364 -4.35 -36.25 -7.36
CA GLU A 364 -3.15 -35.66 -7.93
C GLU A 364 -3.34 -34.14 -8.18
N SER A 365 -4.44 -33.73 -8.82
CA SER A 365 -4.71 -32.31 -9.10
C SER A 365 -4.86 -31.49 -7.82
N SER A 366 -5.47 -32.06 -6.78
CA SER A 366 -5.58 -31.40 -5.47
C SER A 366 -4.22 -31.21 -4.81
N LYS A 367 -3.39 -32.26 -4.77
CA LYS A 367 -2.04 -32.21 -4.19
C LYS A 367 -1.13 -31.23 -4.93
N ASP A 368 -1.21 -31.20 -6.25
CA ASP A 368 -0.42 -30.29 -7.08
C ASP A 368 -0.72 -28.82 -6.75
N LEU A 369 -1.99 -28.48 -6.56
CA LEU A 369 -2.37 -27.13 -6.18
C LEU A 369 -1.99 -26.82 -4.72
N GLN A 370 -2.26 -27.73 -3.78
CA GLN A 370 -1.94 -27.56 -2.36
C GLN A 370 -0.45 -27.39 -2.11
N ASN A 371 0.40 -28.08 -2.87
CA ASN A 371 1.85 -27.97 -2.75
C ASN A 371 2.41 -26.77 -3.52
N GLY A 372 1.84 -26.46 -4.67
CA GLY A 372 2.34 -25.39 -5.55
C GLY A 372 2.11 -23.99 -5.01
N LEU A 373 0.94 -23.72 -4.41
CA LEU A 373 0.62 -22.39 -3.86
C LEU A 373 1.58 -21.94 -2.74
N PRO A 374 1.91 -22.78 -1.72
CA PRO A 374 2.90 -22.40 -0.72
C PRO A 374 4.32 -22.24 -1.28
N LEU A 375 4.69 -22.99 -2.33
CA LEU A 375 6.01 -22.86 -2.95
C LEU A 375 6.18 -21.51 -3.67
N ILE A 376 5.20 -21.11 -4.48
CA ILE A 376 5.25 -19.82 -5.16
C ILE A 376 5.17 -18.67 -4.14
N ASP A 377 4.36 -18.77 -3.10
CA ASP A 377 4.28 -17.76 -2.04
C ASP A 377 5.62 -17.61 -1.30
N ARG A 378 6.33 -18.72 -1.07
CA ARG A 378 7.68 -18.66 -0.50
C ARG A 378 8.68 -17.96 -1.43
N LYS A 379 8.64 -18.22 -2.75
CA LYS A 379 9.46 -17.50 -3.73
C LYS A 379 9.16 -15.99 -3.71
N ILE A 380 7.89 -15.64 -3.71
CA ILE A 380 7.43 -14.24 -3.63
C ILE A 380 7.93 -13.58 -2.33
N SER A 381 7.79 -14.27 -1.20
CA SER A 381 8.29 -13.77 0.10
C SER A 381 9.80 -13.52 0.10
N LEU A 382 10.58 -14.37 -0.60
CA LEU A 382 12.02 -14.17 -0.77
C LEU A 382 12.32 -12.91 -1.62
N ILE A 383 11.63 -12.75 -2.74
CA ILE A 383 11.77 -11.57 -3.63
C ILE A 383 11.41 -10.28 -2.89
N LEU A 384 10.33 -10.31 -2.12
CA LEU A 384 9.89 -9.17 -1.31
C LEU A 384 10.73 -8.96 -0.04
N GLY A 385 11.63 -9.91 0.28
CA GLY A 385 12.56 -9.84 1.42
C GLY A 385 11.89 -10.03 2.78
N GLU A 386 10.71 -10.62 2.86
CA GLU A 386 9.95 -10.83 4.09
C GLU A 386 10.61 -11.84 5.05
N HIS A 387 11.51 -12.68 4.54
CA HIS A 387 12.28 -13.64 5.35
C HIS A 387 13.27 -12.97 6.31
N LEU A 388 13.79 -11.80 5.97
CA LEU A 388 14.72 -11.04 6.82
C LEU A 388 14.06 -10.58 8.11
N GLU A 389 12.78 -10.24 8.07
CA GLU A 389 11.99 -9.83 9.25
C GLU A 389 11.77 -10.97 10.24
N ARG A 390 11.67 -12.22 9.75
CA ARG A 390 11.52 -13.42 10.59
C ARG A 390 12.82 -13.78 11.32
N GLN A 391 13.96 -13.59 10.69
CA GLN A 391 15.27 -13.82 11.31
C GLN A 391 15.57 -12.78 12.39
N ASP A 392 15.28 -11.50 12.14
CA ASP A 392 15.46 -10.44 13.12
C ASP A 392 14.59 -10.66 14.37
N LYS A 393 13.38 -11.20 14.23
CA LYS A 393 12.53 -11.56 15.37
C LYS A 393 13.08 -12.73 16.18
N LYS A 394 13.63 -13.75 15.53
CA LYS A 394 14.27 -14.88 16.22
C LYS A 394 15.51 -14.42 17.00
N ASN A 395 16.34 -13.59 16.39
CA ASN A 395 17.52 -13.04 17.03
C ASN A 395 17.16 -12.13 18.23
N LYS A 396 16.13 -11.29 18.12
CA LYS A 396 15.64 -10.46 19.23
C LYS A 396 14.99 -11.26 20.36
N ARG A 397 14.40 -12.43 20.10
CA ARG A 397 13.92 -13.34 21.14
C ARG A 397 15.05 -14.07 21.84
N ALA A 398 16.06 -14.54 21.12
CA ALA A 398 17.24 -15.19 21.70
C ALA A 398 18.06 -14.27 22.62
N PHE A 399 18.11 -12.97 22.34
CA PHE A 399 18.75 -11.95 23.22
C PHE A 399 17.93 -11.53 24.44
N ARG A 400 16.69 -12.03 24.61
CA ARG A 400 15.82 -11.71 25.76
C ARG A 400 15.68 -12.86 26.76
N GLU A 401 16.22 -14.01 26.46
CA GLU A 401 16.18 -15.20 27.33
C GLU A 401 17.52 -15.45 28.07
N ASP A 402 18.54 -14.60 27.88
CA ASP A 402 19.76 -14.51 28.70
C ASP A 402 19.70 -13.25 29.60
#